data_f15d528760ffcf796b4c8c4b74a0b6f0
#
_entry.id   f15d528760ffcf796b4c8c4b74a0b6f0
#
_cell.length_a   1.000
_cell.length_b   1.000
_cell.length_c   1.000
_cell.angle_alpha   90.00
_cell.angle_beta   90.00
_cell.angle_gamma   90.00
#
_symmetry.space_group_name_H-M   'P 1'
#
loop_
_entity.id
_entity.type
_entity.pdbx_description
1 polymer ?
#
loop_
_entity_poly.entity_id
_entity_poly.type
_entity_poly.pdbx_seq_one_letter_code
_entity_poly.pdbx_strand_id
1 'polypeptide(L)'
;MLNINVFWIFLPIFSTTIEWIVLKFLLNEFSELRKNRLTLNSSIVIAIMIITMLNTIEFNINIKLFICIFITYVLYKINYVVDKWKSVFISLLYWMLLIGFDSIGLSIVMTLNSIKNMNDLLEDNLLKLELIMISKSLLIVLIPLLKFIRLKTKINKRDCIYLSIPLIANIIGVIVIFEFIFKDKIIDSKESLIILTISTVFLLSNLSLVSIIGRIIKDNSLKIEYEITKKRMNMQYKYYLNLQEYQLKIRKLYHDMNNHIICIQNVYGKNEFADKYIKDINKQIKECNTIFNTQNMILDVILSDKKSICDMNNIYFLV
;
A
#
# COMPACT_ATOMS: atom_id res chain seq x y z
N MET A 1 -48.38 6.71 -7.69
CA MET A 1 -48.28 5.72 -6.58
C MET A 1 -47.35 4.60 -7.04
N LEU A 2 -46.14 4.53 -6.52
CA LEU A 2 -45.29 3.36 -6.72
C LEU A 2 -45.99 2.14 -6.11
N ASN A 3 -46.20 1.13 -6.93
CA ASN A 3 -46.85 -0.12 -6.47
C ASN A 3 -46.02 -0.67 -5.31
N ILE A 4 -46.59 -0.76 -4.10
CA ILE A 4 -45.89 -1.19 -2.88
C ILE A 4 -45.12 -2.51 -3.11
N ASN A 5 -45.68 -3.40 -3.90
CA ASN A 5 -45.03 -4.68 -4.27
C ASN A 5 -43.75 -4.49 -5.09
N VAL A 6 -43.69 -3.44 -5.96
CA VAL A 6 -42.52 -3.14 -6.78
C VAL A 6 -41.36 -2.62 -5.90
N PHE A 7 -41.66 -1.82 -4.90
CA PHE A 7 -40.67 -1.30 -3.93
C PHE A 7 -39.93 -2.45 -3.22
N TRP A 8 -40.65 -3.45 -2.74
CA TRP A 8 -40.06 -4.59 -2.01
C TRP A 8 -39.19 -5.49 -2.88
N ILE A 9 -39.44 -5.55 -4.20
CA ILE A 9 -38.58 -6.25 -5.14
C ILE A 9 -37.28 -5.49 -5.41
N PHE A 10 -37.34 -4.15 -5.46
CA PHE A 10 -36.17 -3.31 -5.71
C PHE A 10 -35.26 -3.13 -4.49
N LEU A 11 -35.75 -3.29 -3.27
CA LEU A 11 -35.00 -3.09 -2.04
C LEU A 11 -33.74 -3.97 -1.92
N PRO A 12 -33.78 -5.29 -2.20
CA PRO A 12 -32.59 -6.15 -2.23
C PRO A 12 -31.59 -5.76 -3.32
N ILE A 13 -32.07 -5.33 -4.49
CA ILE A 13 -31.22 -4.85 -5.59
C ILE A 13 -30.48 -3.58 -5.19
N PHE A 14 -31.15 -2.66 -4.53
CA PHE A 14 -30.58 -1.44 -4.01
C PHE A 14 -29.50 -1.73 -2.95
N SER A 15 -29.79 -2.62 -2.01
CA SER A 15 -28.86 -3.10 -1.00
C SER A 15 -27.58 -3.68 -1.62
N THR A 16 -27.70 -4.63 -2.55
CA THR A 16 -26.54 -5.21 -3.24
C THR A 16 -25.76 -4.19 -4.06
N THR A 17 -26.45 -3.22 -4.66
CA THR A 17 -25.77 -2.14 -5.40
C THR A 17 -24.86 -1.31 -4.50
N ILE A 18 -25.34 -0.94 -3.30
CA ILE A 18 -24.51 -0.23 -2.29
C ILE A 18 -23.28 -1.05 -1.93
N GLU A 19 -23.45 -2.33 -1.62
CA GLU A 19 -22.33 -3.23 -1.30
C GLU A 19 -21.26 -3.23 -2.39
N TRP A 20 -21.64 -3.38 -3.66
CA TRP A 20 -20.70 -3.42 -4.76
C TRP A 20 -20.07 -2.05 -5.07
N ILE A 21 -20.74 -0.94 -4.79
CA ILE A 21 -20.15 0.39 -4.86
C ILE A 21 -19.07 0.55 -3.77
N VAL A 22 -19.36 0.14 -2.53
CA VAL A 22 -18.38 0.18 -1.44
C VAL A 22 -17.20 -0.72 -1.74
N LEU A 23 -17.44 -1.95 -2.24
CA LEU A 23 -16.38 -2.84 -2.72
C LEU A 23 -15.48 -2.15 -3.75
N LYS A 24 -16.06 -1.50 -4.76
CA LYS A 24 -15.30 -0.76 -5.77
C LYS A 24 -14.39 0.30 -5.16
N PHE A 25 -14.88 1.06 -4.18
CA PHE A 25 -14.06 2.04 -3.45
C PHE A 25 -12.89 1.35 -2.74
N LEU A 26 -13.16 0.28 -2.02
CA LEU A 26 -12.14 -0.50 -1.33
C LEU A 26 -11.07 -0.99 -2.32
N LEU A 27 -11.45 -1.62 -3.43
CA LEU A 27 -10.52 -2.15 -4.42
C LEU A 27 -9.63 -1.05 -5.04
N ASN A 28 -10.17 0.14 -5.29
CA ASN A 28 -9.43 1.29 -5.81
C ASN A 28 -8.38 1.83 -4.82
N GLU A 29 -8.63 1.72 -3.52
CA GLU A 29 -7.64 2.11 -2.50
C GLU A 29 -6.48 1.11 -2.37
N PHE A 30 -6.72 -0.17 -2.67
CA PHE A 30 -5.71 -1.22 -2.52
C PHE A 30 -4.85 -1.46 -3.77
N SER A 31 -5.36 -1.15 -4.98
CA SER A 31 -4.66 -1.50 -6.23
C SER A 31 -5.01 -0.58 -7.38
N GLU A 32 -4.10 -0.52 -8.34
CA GLU A 32 -4.29 0.23 -9.58
C GLU A 32 -5.13 -0.57 -10.58
N LEU A 33 -5.97 0.13 -11.34
CA LEU A 33 -6.78 -0.46 -12.39
C LEU A 33 -5.91 -0.97 -13.54
N ARG A 34 -6.15 -2.18 -13.97
CA ARG A 34 -5.55 -2.80 -15.16
C ARG A 34 -6.31 -2.46 -16.44
N LYS A 35 -7.62 -2.34 -16.34
CA LYS A 35 -8.55 -2.10 -17.46
C LYS A 35 -9.24 -0.74 -17.33
N ASN A 36 -9.96 -0.35 -18.39
CA ASN A 36 -10.73 0.89 -18.39
C ASN A 36 -11.85 0.88 -17.35
N ARG A 37 -12.23 2.08 -16.86
CA ARG A 37 -13.33 2.23 -15.89
C ARG A 37 -14.66 1.65 -16.39
N LEU A 38 -14.90 1.65 -17.70
CA LEU A 38 -16.11 1.09 -18.32
C LEU A 38 -16.17 -0.44 -18.13
N THR A 39 -15.06 -1.15 -18.34
CA THR A 39 -15.01 -2.61 -18.16
C THR A 39 -15.19 -3.03 -16.71
N LEU A 40 -14.69 -2.23 -15.76
CA LEU A 40 -14.93 -2.45 -14.34
C LEU A 40 -16.42 -2.27 -14.00
N ASN A 41 -17.05 -1.19 -14.46
CA ASN A 41 -18.46 -0.95 -14.19
C ASN A 41 -19.36 -2.04 -14.80
N SER A 42 -19.09 -2.50 -16.02
CA SER A 42 -19.83 -3.61 -16.63
C SER A 42 -19.67 -4.91 -15.86
N SER A 43 -18.47 -5.23 -15.39
CA SER A 43 -18.23 -6.42 -14.57
C SER A 43 -18.94 -6.36 -13.20
N ILE A 44 -19.06 -5.19 -12.60
CA ILE A 44 -19.82 -4.98 -11.36
C ILE A 44 -21.33 -5.18 -11.62
N VAL A 45 -21.86 -4.62 -12.69
CA VAL A 45 -23.28 -4.80 -13.07
C VAL A 45 -23.60 -6.29 -13.27
N ILE A 46 -22.75 -7.03 -13.98
CA ILE A 46 -22.89 -8.48 -14.17
C ILE A 46 -22.87 -9.20 -12.82
N ALA A 47 -21.97 -8.84 -11.91
CA ALA A 47 -21.89 -9.45 -10.59
C ALA A 47 -23.16 -9.17 -9.76
N ILE A 48 -23.69 -7.95 -9.79
CA ILE A 48 -24.95 -7.59 -9.14
C ILE A 48 -26.10 -8.44 -9.70
N MET A 49 -26.21 -8.61 -11.02
CA MET A 49 -27.23 -9.44 -11.66
C MET A 49 -27.15 -10.91 -11.21
N ILE A 50 -25.95 -11.48 -11.16
CA ILE A 50 -25.75 -12.86 -10.70
C ILE A 50 -26.18 -13.02 -9.25
N ILE A 51 -25.81 -12.09 -8.37
CA ILE A 51 -26.15 -12.16 -6.94
C ILE A 51 -27.64 -11.95 -6.71
N THR A 52 -28.26 -11.03 -7.43
CA THR A 52 -29.73 -10.85 -7.35
C THR A 52 -30.48 -12.09 -7.81
N MET A 53 -30.00 -12.77 -8.86
CA MET A 53 -30.54 -14.08 -9.25
C MET A 53 -30.35 -15.15 -8.18
N LEU A 54 -29.17 -15.21 -7.55
CA LEU A 54 -28.92 -16.13 -6.44
C LEU A 54 -29.78 -15.82 -5.20
N ASN A 55 -30.23 -14.56 -5.04
CA ASN A 55 -31.14 -14.16 -3.97
C ASN A 55 -32.57 -14.62 -4.21
N THR A 56 -32.99 -14.79 -5.45
CA THR A 56 -34.33 -15.28 -5.81
C THR A 56 -34.46 -16.81 -5.75
N ILE A 57 -33.32 -17.52 -5.75
CA ILE A 57 -33.26 -18.98 -5.63
C ILE A 57 -32.98 -19.30 -4.15
N GLU A 58 -33.75 -20.18 -3.53
CA GLU A 58 -33.51 -20.60 -2.14
C GLU A 58 -32.26 -21.48 -2.01
N PHE A 59 -31.09 -20.83 -2.21
CA PHE A 59 -29.80 -21.48 -1.98
C PHE A 59 -29.40 -21.42 -0.51
N ASN A 60 -28.67 -22.44 -0.08
CA ASN A 60 -28.05 -22.45 1.26
C ASN A 60 -27.15 -21.20 1.41
N ILE A 61 -27.37 -20.44 2.49
CA ILE A 61 -26.71 -19.16 2.78
C ILE A 61 -25.17 -19.29 2.75
N ASN A 62 -24.65 -20.41 3.27
CA ASN A 62 -23.20 -20.67 3.31
C ASN A 62 -22.61 -20.83 1.89
N ILE A 63 -23.29 -21.59 1.01
CA ILE A 63 -22.86 -21.79 -0.37
C ILE A 63 -22.87 -20.44 -1.13
N LYS A 64 -23.91 -19.65 -0.92
CA LYS A 64 -24.04 -18.32 -1.51
C LYS A 64 -22.90 -17.41 -1.10
N LEU A 65 -22.49 -17.41 0.16
CA LEU A 65 -21.36 -16.64 0.65
C LEU A 65 -20.05 -17.03 -0.07
N PHE A 66 -19.79 -18.33 -0.23
CA PHE A 66 -18.61 -18.80 -0.99
C PHE A 66 -18.62 -18.33 -2.44
N ILE A 67 -19.79 -18.39 -3.09
CA ILE A 67 -19.93 -17.89 -4.47
C ILE A 67 -19.65 -16.39 -4.54
N CYS A 68 -20.17 -15.61 -3.60
CA CYS A 68 -19.93 -14.16 -3.54
C CYS A 68 -18.46 -13.81 -3.33
N ILE A 69 -17.76 -14.52 -2.43
CA ILE A 69 -16.31 -14.37 -2.22
C ILE A 69 -15.55 -14.72 -3.51
N PHE A 70 -15.93 -15.79 -4.19
CA PHE A 70 -15.31 -16.20 -5.44
C PHE A 70 -15.53 -15.20 -6.56
N ILE A 71 -16.74 -14.67 -6.74
CA ILE A 71 -17.04 -13.62 -7.72
C ILE A 71 -16.19 -12.37 -7.45
N THR A 72 -16.08 -11.95 -6.20
CA THR A 72 -15.25 -10.81 -5.80
C THR A 72 -13.78 -11.04 -6.14
N TYR A 73 -13.25 -12.23 -5.84
CA TYR A 73 -11.89 -12.63 -6.19
C TYR A 73 -11.64 -12.55 -7.70
N VAL A 74 -12.53 -13.11 -8.51
CA VAL A 74 -12.41 -13.12 -9.98
C VAL A 74 -12.48 -11.71 -10.53
N LEU A 75 -13.45 -10.89 -10.08
CA LEU A 75 -13.61 -9.49 -10.50
C LEU A 75 -12.35 -8.68 -10.19
N TYR A 76 -11.81 -8.84 -8.97
CA TYR A 76 -10.62 -8.11 -8.55
C TYR A 76 -9.40 -8.49 -9.39
N LYS A 77 -9.18 -9.78 -9.64
CA LYS A 77 -8.06 -10.27 -10.42
C LYS A 77 -8.12 -9.88 -11.89
N ILE A 78 -9.31 -9.81 -12.49
CA ILE A 78 -9.48 -9.46 -13.90
C ILE A 78 -9.28 -7.96 -14.14
N ASN A 79 -9.78 -7.11 -13.26
CA ASN A 79 -9.83 -5.67 -13.48
C ASN A 79 -8.65 -4.89 -12.88
N TYR A 80 -7.88 -5.47 -11.94
CA TYR A 80 -6.81 -4.80 -11.24
C TYR A 80 -5.45 -5.49 -11.41
N VAL A 81 -4.37 -4.73 -11.23
CA VAL A 81 -3.00 -5.26 -11.21
C VAL A 81 -2.71 -5.80 -9.82
N VAL A 82 -2.99 -7.10 -9.62
CA VAL A 82 -2.92 -7.71 -8.30
C VAL A 82 -2.43 -9.16 -8.35
N ASP A 83 -1.65 -9.55 -7.33
CA ASP A 83 -1.23 -10.94 -7.11
C ASP A 83 -2.41 -11.81 -6.62
N LYS A 84 -2.35 -13.12 -6.91
CA LYS A 84 -3.38 -14.08 -6.50
C LYS A 84 -3.69 -14.02 -4.99
N TRP A 85 -2.65 -14.02 -4.16
CA TRP A 85 -2.77 -14.02 -2.69
C TRP A 85 -3.37 -12.72 -2.15
N LYS A 86 -2.94 -11.57 -2.70
CA LYS A 86 -3.53 -10.27 -2.35
C LYS A 86 -5.00 -10.21 -2.75
N SER A 87 -5.38 -10.80 -3.90
CA SER A 87 -6.78 -10.83 -4.35
C SER A 87 -7.65 -11.65 -3.40
N VAL A 88 -7.20 -12.83 -2.97
CA VAL A 88 -7.92 -13.66 -1.99
C VAL A 88 -8.08 -12.91 -0.66
N PHE A 89 -6.97 -12.36 -0.14
CA PHE A 89 -6.97 -11.64 1.13
C PHE A 89 -7.95 -10.45 1.14
N ILE A 90 -7.94 -9.60 0.11
CA ILE A 90 -8.85 -8.44 0.03
C ILE A 90 -10.31 -8.87 -0.13
N SER A 91 -10.58 -9.94 -0.89
CA SER A 91 -11.93 -10.47 -1.01
C SER A 91 -12.46 -10.98 0.34
N LEU A 92 -11.66 -11.75 1.07
CA LEU A 92 -12.03 -12.22 2.42
C LEU A 92 -12.23 -11.05 3.40
N LEU A 93 -11.34 -10.07 3.37
CA LEU A 93 -11.45 -8.89 4.23
C LEU A 93 -12.75 -8.12 3.99
N TYR A 94 -13.11 -7.91 2.73
CA TYR A 94 -14.35 -7.21 2.38
C TYR A 94 -15.58 -7.94 2.91
N TRP A 95 -15.69 -9.25 2.63
CA TRP A 95 -16.85 -10.05 3.04
C TRP A 95 -16.94 -10.20 4.55
N MET A 96 -15.81 -10.32 5.24
CA MET A 96 -15.78 -10.32 6.69
C MET A 96 -16.32 -8.98 7.28
N LEU A 97 -15.91 -7.83 6.74
CA LEU A 97 -16.42 -6.53 7.16
C LEU A 97 -17.93 -6.40 6.88
N LEU A 98 -18.39 -6.84 5.71
CA LEU A 98 -19.81 -6.81 5.33
C LEU A 98 -20.64 -7.63 6.29
N ILE A 99 -20.27 -8.89 6.57
CA ILE A 99 -20.96 -9.75 7.53
C ILE A 99 -20.95 -9.13 8.94
N GLY A 100 -19.84 -8.49 9.34
CA GLY A 100 -19.76 -7.80 10.62
C GLY A 100 -20.75 -6.63 10.74
N PHE A 101 -20.89 -5.82 9.71
CA PHE A 101 -21.87 -4.72 9.70
C PHE A 101 -23.31 -5.21 9.64
N ASP A 102 -23.59 -6.24 8.84
CA ASP A 102 -24.92 -6.84 8.77
C ASP A 102 -25.31 -7.48 10.10
N SER A 103 -24.38 -8.14 10.82
CA SER A 103 -24.62 -8.72 12.13
C SER A 103 -24.91 -7.65 13.21
N ILE A 104 -24.24 -6.52 13.17
CA ILE A 104 -24.53 -5.38 14.06
C ILE A 104 -25.89 -4.76 13.73
N GLY A 105 -26.18 -4.53 12.45
CA GLY A 105 -27.48 -4.02 12.02
C GLY A 105 -28.60 -4.89 12.52
N LEU A 106 -28.47 -6.21 12.37
CA LEU A 106 -29.42 -7.19 12.86
C LEU A 106 -29.61 -7.11 14.38
N SER A 107 -28.50 -7.06 15.13
CA SER A 107 -28.56 -6.98 16.59
C SER A 107 -29.21 -5.69 17.08
N ILE A 108 -28.98 -4.56 16.40
CA ILE A 108 -29.62 -3.28 16.73
C ILE A 108 -31.14 -3.35 16.49
N VAL A 109 -31.57 -3.87 15.32
CA VAL A 109 -33.00 -4.00 15.00
C VAL A 109 -33.71 -4.91 16.00
N MET A 110 -33.11 -6.06 16.34
CA MET A 110 -33.66 -6.98 17.33
C MET A 110 -33.81 -6.36 18.71
N THR A 111 -32.83 -5.59 19.16
CA THR A 111 -32.88 -4.91 20.46
C THR A 111 -33.89 -3.77 20.49
N LEU A 112 -33.98 -2.95 19.45
CA LEU A 112 -34.90 -1.82 19.38
C LEU A 112 -36.35 -2.25 19.32
N ASN A 113 -36.66 -3.33 18.57
CA ASN A 113 -38.01 -3.81 18.35
C ASN A 113 -38.40 -4.96 19.28
N SER A 114 -37.51 -5.35 20.23
CA SER A 114 -37.75 -6.46 21.18
C SER A 114 -38.20 -7.75 20.49
N ILE A 115 -37.60 -8.06 19.32
CA ILE A 115 -37.95 -9.21 18.49
C ILE A 115 -37.40 -10.46 19.13
N LYS A 116 -38.28 -11.47 19.29
CA LYS A 116 -37.94 -12.77 19.94
C LYS A 116 -37.59 -13.87 18.95
N ASN A 117 -38.06 -13.79 17.70
CA ASN A 117 -37.84 -14.81 16.70
C ASN A 117 -37.25 -14.22 15.44
N MET A 118 -36.28 -14.91 14.84
CA MET A 118 -35.72 -14.51 13.56
C MET A 118 -36.77 -14.54 12.43
N ASN A 119 -37.74 -15.43 12.50
CA ASN A 119 -38.81 -15.51 11.53
C ASN A 119 -39.66 -14.27 11.48
N ASP A 120 -39.96 -13.65 12.62
CA ASP A 120 -40.72 -12.39 12.70
C ASP A 120 -40.01 -11.26 11.96
N LEU A 121 -38.69 -11.23 12.05
CA LEU A 121 -37.86 -10.25 11.32
C LEU A 121 -37.85 -10.55 9.81
N LEU A 122 -37.85 -11.82 9.40
CA LEU A 122 -37.85 -12.22 8.00
C LEU A 122 -39.23 -12.09 7.33
N GLU A 123 -40.32 -12.12 8.09
CA GLU A 123 -41.68 -11.94 7.55
C GLU A 123 -42.10 -10.49 7.47
N ASP A 124 -41.69 -9.65 8.42
CA ASP A 124 -42.06 -8.21 8.42
C ASP A 124 -41.15 -7.41 7.47
N ASN A 125 -41.78 -6.85 6.47
CA ASN A 125 -41.10 -6.02 5.47
C ASN A 125 -40.55 -4.73 6.04
N LEU A 126 -41.18 -4.11 7.05
CA LEU A 126 -40.69 -2.90 7.69
C LEU A 126 -39.41 -3.17 8.46
N LEU A 127 -39.33 -4.26 9.18
CA LEU A 127 -38.13 -4.67 9.90
C LEU A 127 -36.96 -4.98 8.96
N LYS A 128 -37.24 -5.59 7.80
CA LYS A 128 -36.23 -5.78 6.74
C LYS A 128 -35.71 -4.46 6.22
N LEU A 129 -36.56 -3.47 6.01
CA LEU A 129 -36.14 -2.13 5.55
C LEU A 129 -35.25 -1.47 6.60
N GLU A 130 -35.65 -1.51 7.87
CA GLU A 130 -34.88 -0.96 8.98
C GLU A 130 -33.49 -1.60 9.08
N LEU A 131 -33.43 -2.93 8.96
CA LEU A 131 -32.17 -3.68 8.93
C LEU A 131 -31.25 -3.24 7.80
N ILE A 132 -31.77 -3.14 6.59
CA ILE A 132 -30.99 -2.71 5.42
C ILE A 132 -30.51 -1.27 5.60
N MET A 133 -31.34 -0.37 6.07
CA MET A 133 -30.96 1.04 6.28
C MET A 133 -29.84 1.17 7.32
N ILE A 134 -29.92 0.47 8.43
CA ILE A 134 -28.90 0.50 9.48
C ILE A 134 -27.60 -0.15 9.00
N SER A 135 -27.64 -1.36 8.47
CA SER A 135 -26.44 -2.08 8.06
C SER A 135 -25.71 -1.39 6.90
N LYS A 136 -26.44 -0.86 5.90
CA LYS A 136 -25.81 -0.18 4.75
C LYS A 136 -25.32 1.23 5.09
N SER A 137 -25.95 1.93 6.03
CA SER A 137 -25.41 3.19 6.55
C SER A 137 -24.06 2.97 7.26
N LEU A 138 -23.96 1.94 8.10
CA LEU A 138 -22.70 1.55 8.75
C LEU A 138 -21.62 1.17 7.73
N LEU A 139 -21.99 0.45 6.67
CA LEU A 139 -21.07 0.06 5.61
C LEU A 139 -20.54 1.28 4.83
N ILE A 140 -21.37 2.30 4.59
CA ILE A 140 -20.95 3.55 3.92
C ILE A 140 -19.92 4.31 4.76
N VAL A 141 -20.06 4.31 6.08
CA VAL A 141 -19.10 4.95 7.01
C VAL A 141 -17.69 4.32 6.90
N LEU A 142 -17.57 3.09 6.39
CA LEU A 142 -16.28 2.46 6.12
C LEU A 142 -15.46 3.22 5.06
N ILE A 143 -16.10 3.88 4.09
CA ILE A 143 -15.40 4.57 2.98
C ILE A 143 -14.39 5.61 3.47
N PRO A 144 -14.75 6.59 4.33
CA PRO A 144 -13.79 7.56 4.86
C PRO A 144 -12.70 6.90 5.73
N LEU A 145 -13.02 5.85 6.47
CA LEU A 145 -12.06 5.07 7.26
C LEU A 145 -10.98 4.44 6.37
N LEU A 146 -11.37 3.84 5.25
CA LEU A 146 -10.44 3.23 4.30
C LEU A 146 -9.52 4.25 3.62
N LYS A 147 -10.00 5.45 3.32
CA LYS A 147 -9.18 6.54 2.78
C LYS A 147 -8.08 6.97 3.74
N PHE A 148 -8.33 6.93 5.04
CA PHE A 148 -7.35 7.27 6.07
C PHE A 148 -6.17 6.27 6.12
N ILE A 149 -6.41 4.99 5.78
CA ILE A 149 -5.43 3.92 5.93
C ILE A 149 -4.44 3.85 4.74
N ARG A 150 -4.63 4.53 3.62
CA ARG A 150 -3.74 4.60 2.42
C ARG A 150 -2.97 3.31 2.13
N LEU A 151 -3.67 2.26 1.68
CA LEU A 151 -3.12 0.91 1.56
C LEU A 151 -2.51 0.56 0.16
N LYS A 152 -2.07 1.56 -0.63
CA LYS A 152 -1.51 1.34 -1.99
C LYS A 152 -0.16 0.58 -2.04
N THR A 153 0.36 0.13 -0.93
CA THR A 153 1.68 -0.52 -0.86
C THR A 153 1.64 -1.99 -1.28
N LYS A 154 2.78 -2.49 -1.75
CA LYS A 154 2.96 -3.91 -2.07
C LYS A 154 2.97 -4.73 -0.78
N ILE A 155 1.93 -5.51 -0.55
CA ILE A 155 1.89 -6.50 0.54
C ILE A 155 2.62 -7.76 0.06
N ASN A 156 3.52 -8.31 0.87
CA ASN A 156 4.23 -9.54 0.55
C ASN A 156 3.26 -10.74 0.54
N LYS A 157 3.57 -11.76 -0.28
CA LYS A 157 2.76 -13.00 -0.36
C LYS A 157 2.59 -13.68 1.00
N ARG A 158 3.66 -13.73 1.81
CA ARG A 158 3.63 -14.34 3.15
C ARG A 158 2.67 -13.60 4.08
N ASP A 159 2.72 -12.27 4.07
CA ASP A 159 1.86 -11.43 4.92
C ASP A 159 0.38 -11.62 4.54
N CYS A 160 0.05 -11.71 3.23
CA CYS A 160 -1.31 -12.00 2.78
C CYS A 160 -1.84 -13.35 3.30
N ILE A 161 -1.01 -14.40 3.29
CA ILE A 161 -1.43 -15.73 3.76
C ILE A 161 -1.67 -15.70 5.27
N TYR A 162 -0.72 -15.17 6.05
CA TYR A 162 -0.85 -15.09 7.51
C TYR A 162 -2.06 -14.27 7.95
N LEU A 163 -2.34 -13.17 7.26
CA LEU A 163 -3.49 -12.32 7.55
C LEU A 163 -4.83 -12.93 7.09
N SER A 164 -4.82 -13.84 6.10
CA SER A 164 -6.04 -14.50 5.65
C SER A 164 -6.57 -15.54 6.65
N ILE A 165 -5.71 -16.16 7.47
CA ILE A 165 -6.09 -17.17 8.44
C ILE A 165 -7.09 -16.63 9.48
N PRO A 166 -6.80 -15.53 10.22
CA PRO A 166 -7.75 -14.98 11.18
C PRO A 166 -9.04 -14.47 10.52
N LEU A 167 -8.98 -13.99 9.26
CA LEU A 167 -10.18 -13.58 8.53
C LEU A 167 -11.11 -14.77 8.28
N ILE A 168 -10.57 -15.90 7.83
CA ILE A 168 -11.34 -17.13 7.61
C ILE A 168 -11.91 -17.63 8.94
N ALA A 169 -11.12 -17.64 10.01
CA ALA A 169 -11.58 -18.04 11.33
C ALA A 169 -12.74 -17.16 11.83
N ASN A 170 -12.67 -15.85 11.62
CA ASN A 170 -13.74 -14.92 11.99
C ASN A 170 -15.02 -15.16 11.16
N ILE A 171 -14.90 -15.38 9.84
CA ILE A 171 -16.05 -15.68 8.98
C ILE A 171 -16.73 -16.97 9.45
N ILE A 172 -15.98 -18.03 9.68
CA ILE A 172 -16.51 -19.32 10.18
C ILE A 172 -17.14 -19.12 11.56
N GLY A 173 -16.49 -18.39 12.47
CA GLY A 173 -17.01 -18.11 13.81
C GLY A 173 -18.36 -17.41 13.77
N VAL A 174 -18.50 -16.39 12.93
CA VAL A 174 -19.79 -15.68 12.76
C VAL A 174 -20.86 -16.63 12.22
N ILE A 175 -20.56 -17.41 11.18
CA ILE A 175 -21.50 -18.38 10.59
C ILE A 175 -21.98 -19.36 11.66
N VAL A 176 -21.07 -19.97 12.44
CA VAL A 176 -21.40 -20.95 13.48
C VAL A 176 -22.24 -20.31 14.57
N ILE A 177 -21.92 -19.10 15.02
CA ILE A 177 -22.68 -18.37 16.02
C ILE A 177 -24.12 -18.12 15.54
N PHE A 178 -24.27 -17.63 14.31
CA PHE A 178 -25.58 -17.37 13.74
C PHE A 178 -26.38 -18.65 13.55
N GLU A 179 -25.78 -19.72 13.05
CA GLU A 179 -26.46 -21.01 12.86
C GLU A 179 -26.88 -21.64 14.20
N PHE A 180 -26.05 -21.50 15.24
CA PHE A 180 -26.35 -22.05 16.56
C PHE A 180 -27.37 -21.22 17.33
N ILE A 181 -27.31 -19.89 17.29
CA ILE A 181 -28.18 -18.99 18.06
C ILE A 181 -29.58 -18.90 17.43
N PHE A 182 -29.66 -18.87 16.09
CA PHE A 182 -30.92 -18.63 15.38
C PHE A 182 -31.68 -19.91 15.00
N LYS A 183 -31.09 -21.09 15.19
CA LYS A 183 -31.79 -22.35 14.90
C LYS A 183 -32.74 -22.70 16.05
N ASP A 184 -34.06 -22.50 15.80
CA ASP A 184 -35.17 -22.97 16.61
C ASP A 184 -35.31 -22.46 18.05
N LYS A 185 -34.73 -21.32 18.42
CA LYS A 185 -34.90 -20.76 19.77
C LYS A 185 -35.67 -19.45 19.76
N ILE A 186 -36.57 -19.33 20.74
CA ILE A 186 -37.17 -18.05 21.14
C ILE A 186 -36.05 -17.25 21.83
N ILE A 187 -35.67 -16.14 21.23
CA ILE A 187 -34.58 -15.27 21.73
C ILE A 187 -35.15 -14.35 22.81
N ASP A 188 -34.66 -14.48 24.02
CA ASP A 188 -35.03 -13.59 25.12
C ASP A 188 -34.28 -12.24 24.98
N SER A 189 -34.81 -11.17 25.61
CA SER A 189 -34.19 -9.82 25.56
C SER A 189 -32.74 -9.81 26.05
N LYS A 190 -32.38 -10.71 26.96
CA LYS A 190 -30.99 -10.91 27.43
C LYS A 190 -30.09 -11.54 26.35
N GLU A 191 -30.61 -12.48 25.57
CA GLU A 191 -29.87 -13.16 24.50
C GLU A 191 -29.64 -12.19 23.32
N SER A 192 -30.59 -11.32 23.00
CA SER A 192 -30.39 -10.28 21.98
C SER A 192 -29.27 -9.30 22.35
N LEU A 193 -29.13 -8.95 23.63
CA LEU A 193 -28.00 -8.16 24.14
C LEU A 193 -26.67 -8.91 24.04
N ILE A 194 -26.65 -10.19 24.29
CA ILE A 194 -25.45 -11.03 24.13
C ILE A 194 -25.02 -11.08 22.66
N ILE A 195 -25.98 -11.26 21.74
CA ILE A 195 -25.70 -11.24 20.30
C ILE A 195 -25.08 -9.87 19.86
N LEU A 196 -25.65 -8.78 20.37
CA LEU A 196 -25.14 -7.44 20.10
C LEU A 196 -23.70 -7.27 20.64
N THR A 197 -23.42 -7.72 21.85
CA THR A 197 -22.05 -7.65 22.42
C THR A 197 -21.07 -8.49 21.63
N ILE A 198 -21.43 -9.71 21.24
CA ILE A 198 -20.59 -10.59 20.42
C ILE A 198 -20.32 -9.92 19.05
N SER A 199 -21.36 -9.42 18.37
CA SER A 199 -21.23 -8.76 17.06
C SER A 199 -20.35 -7.51 17.12
N THR A 200 -20.48 -6.70 18.18
CA THR A 200 -19.63 -5.52 18.37
C THR A 200 -18.18 -5.88 18.63
N VAL A 201 -17.92 -6.91 19.45
CA VAL A 201 -16.56 -7.42 19.70
C VAL A 201 -15.93 -7.96 18.42
N PHE A 202 -16.66 -8.72 17.61
CA PHE A 202 -16.18 -9.18 16.30
C PHE A 202 -15.86 -8.02 15.37
N LEU A 203 -16.70 -7.00 15.31
CA LEU A 203 -16.42 -5.83 14.47
C LEU A 203 -15.18 -5.07 14.94
N LEU A 204 -15.03 -4.84 16.26
CA LEU A 204 -13.85 -4.21 16.82
C LEU A 204 -12.57 -5.03 16.54
N SER A 205 -12.65 -6.36 16.66
CA SER A 205 -11.54 -7.26 16.28
C SER A 205 -11.17 -7.09 14.80
N ASN A 206 -12.16 -7.00 13.92
CA ASN A 206 -11.96 -6.83 12.49
C ASN A 206 -11.37 -5.46 12.12
N LEU A 207 -11.83 -4.39 12.76
CA LEU A 207 -11.25 -3.04 12.60
C LEU A 207 -9.81 -2.99 13.13
N SER A 208 -9.55 -3.67 14.25
CA SER A 208 -8.19 -3.82 14.78
C SER A 208 -7.27 -4.53 13.79
N LEU A 209 -7.72 -5.62 13.15
CA LEU A 209 -6.98 -6.32 12.10
C LEU A 209 -6.64 -5.38 10.93
N VAL A 210 -7.60 -4.59 10.44
CA VAL A 210 -7.36 -3.60 9.37
C VAL A 210 -6.30 -2.58 9.78
N SER A 211 -6.35 -2.10 11.03
CA SER A 211 -5.36 -1.16 11.58
C SER A 211 -3.96 -1.78 11.67
N ILE A 212 -3.86 -3.04 12.13
CA ILE A 212 -2.60 -3.80 12.19
C ILE A 212 -2.02 -3.99 10.79
N ILE A 213 -2.86 -4.32 9.81
CA ILE A 213 -2.45 -4.44 8.41
C ILE A 213 -1.85 -3.13 7.91
N GLY A 214 -2.52 -2.00 8.16
CA GLY A 214 -2.03 -0.67 7.79
C GLY A 214 -0.66 -0.38 8.40
N ARG A 215 -0.44 -0.76 9.67
CA ARG A 215 0.84 -0.61 10.37
C ARG A 215 1.94 -1.48 9.77
N ILE A 216 1.67 -2.78 9.54
CA ILE A 216 2.63 -3.72 8.92
C ILE A 216 3.06 -3.22 7.54
N ILE A 217 2.12 -2.73 6.73
CA ILE A 217 2.39 -2.19 5.41
C ILE A 217 3.32 -0.97 5.50
N LYS A 218 3.05 -0.05 6.42
CA LYS A 218 3.87 1.14 6.64
C LYS A 218 5.28 0.77 7.09
N ASP A 219 5.42 -0.15 8.03
CA ASP A 219 6.71 -0.60 8.56
C ASP A 219 7.55 -1.29 7.46
N ASN A 220 6.93 -2.11 6.62
CA ASN A 220 7.60 -2.73 5.48
C ASN A 220 8.07 -1.69 4.45
N SER A 221 7.30 -0.65 4.17
CA SER A 221 7.70 0.43 3.26
C SER A 221 8.89 1.23 3.79
N LEU A 222 8.87 1.59 5.07
CA LEU A 222 9.98 2.27 5.74
C LEU A 222 11.25 1.41 5.76
N LYS A 223 11.13 0.10 5.98
CA LYS A 223 12.27 -0.81 5.94
C LYS A 223 12.92 -0.88 4.56
N ILE A 224 12.12 -0.93 3.50
CA ILE A 224 12.62 -0.91 2.12
C ILE A 224 13.34 0.42 1.82
N GLU A 225 12.77 1.56 2.22
CA GLU A 225 13.36 2.88 2.04
C GLU A 225 14.71 2.99 2.79
N TYR A 226 14.76 2.50 4.02
CA TYR A 226 15.99 2.43 4.81
C TYR A 226 17.07 1.57 4.12
N GLU A 227 16.73 0.40 3.60
CA GLU A 227 17.68 -0.46 2.86
C GLU A 227 18.22 0.21 1.60
N ILE A 228 17.36 0.91 0.85
CA ILE A 228 17.77 1.68 -0.35
C ILE A 228 18.72 2.80 0.05
N THR A 229 18.40 3.55 1.09
CA THR A 229 19.23 4.65 1.59
C THR A 229 20.60 4.15 2.05
N LYS A 230 20.61 3.04 2.81
CA LYS A 230 21.85 2.38 3.24
C LYS A 230 22.73 1.93 2.07
N LYS A 231 22.12 1.34 1.02
CA LYS A 231 22.85 0.96 -0.20
C LYS A 231 23.44 2.19 -0.90
N ARG A 232 22.68 3.28 -1.01
CA ARG A 232 23.17 4.54 -1.62
C ARG A 232 24.37 5.11 -0.84
N MET A 233 24.27 5.16 0.48
CA MET A 233 25.39 5.59 1.33
C MET A 233 26.64 4.72 1.14
N ASN A 234 26.49 3.42 1.09
CA ASN A 234 27.62 2.49 0.86
C ASN A 234 28.25 2.69 -0.53
N MET A 235 27.44 2.95 -1.56
CA MET A 235 27.95 3.24 -2.91
C MET A 235 28.70 4.58 -2.93
N GLN A 236 28.17 5.61 -2.29
CA GLN A 236 28.83 6.93 -2.17
C GLN A 236 30.16 6.80 -1.43
N TYR A 237 30.20 6.03 -0.33
CA TYR A 237 31.40 5.81 0.43
C TYR A 237 32.49 5.09 -0.41
N LYS A 238 32.11 4.05 -1.17
CA LYS A 238 33.04 3.36 -2.10
C LYS A 238 33.55 4.31 -3.19
N TYR A 239 32.67 5.10 -3.79
CA TYR A 239 33.06 6.10 -4.77
C TYR A 239 34.08 7.09 -4.18
N TYR A 240 33.87 7.49 -2.94
CA TYR A 240 34.75 8.39 -2.20
C TYR A 240 36.15 7.79 -1.98
N LEU A 241 36.20 6.52 -1.55
CA LEU A 241 37.49 5.80 -1.40
C LEU A 241 38.23 5.68 -2.73
N ASN A 242 37.54 5.36 -3.81
CA ASN A 242 38.12 5.30 -5.13
C ASN A 242 38.70 6.65 -5.56
N LEU A 243 37.97 7.74 -5.31
CA LEU A 243 38.43 9.09 -5.60
C LEU A 243 39.73 9.43 -4.85
N GLN A 244 39.84 9.09 -3.58
CA GLN A 244 41.05 9.25 -2.78
C GLN A 244 42.24 8.46 -3.40
N GLU A 245 41.99 7.20 -3.78
CA GLU A 245 43.02 6.36 -4.40
C GLU A 245 43.51 6.95 -5.73
N TYR A 246 42.60 7.45 -6.58
CA TYR A 246 42.97 8.12 -7.83
C TYR A 246 43.81 9.38 -7.57
N GLN A 247 43.46 10.18 -6.56
CA GLN A 247 44.24 11.37 -6.22
C GLN A 247 45.64 11.02 -5.71
N LEU A 248 45.79 9.98 -4.92
CA LEU A 248 47.12 9.51 -4.51
C LEU A 248 47.94 9.04 -5.69
N LYS A 249 47.35 8.31 -6.65
CA LYS A 249 48.01 7.92 -7.90
C LYS A 249 48.46 9.12 -8.73
N ILE A 250 47.59 10.12 -8.89
CA ILE A 250 47.90 11.35 -9.62
C ILE A 250 49.05 12.08 -8.91
N ARG A 251 49.01 12.23 -7.59
CA ARG A 251 50.07 12.91 -6.82
C ARG A 251 51.42 12.17 -6.99
N LYS A 252 51.45 10.87 -6.98
CA LYS A 252 52.64 10.07 -7.24
C LYS A 252 53.18 10.31 -8.67
N LEU A 253 52.29 10.32 -9.65
CA LEU A 253 52.64 10.52 -11.03
C LEU A 253 53.25 11.92 -11.26
N TYR A 254 52.72 12.96 -10.60
CA TYR A 254 53.31 14.30 -10.59
C TYR A 254 54.70 14.34 -9.99
N HIS A 255 54.89 13.67 -8.85
CA HIS A 255 56.20 13.58 -8.21
C HIS A 255 57.20 12.90 -9.10
N ASP A 256 56.84 11.81 -9.76
CA ASP A 256 57.71 11.03 -10.64
C ASP A 256 58.05 11.84 -11.94
N MET A 257 57.04 12.56 -12.52
CA MET A 257 57.26 13.47 -13.63
C MET A 257 58.23 14.59 -13.29
N ASN A 258 58.05 15.21 -12.11
CA ASN A 258 58.96 16.26 -11.66
C ASN A 258 60.40 15.77 -11.51
N ASN A 259 60.59 14.56 -10.98
CA ASN A 259 61.90 13.92 -10.87
C ASN A 259 62.51 13.65 -12.26
N HIS A 260 61.70 13.18 -13.23
CA HIS A 260 62.17 13.00 -14.63
C HIS A 260 62.60 14.33 -15.28
N ILE A 261 61.86 15.38 -15.07
CA ILE A 261 62.22 16.74 -15.57
C ILE A 261 63.53 17.20 -15.00
N ILE A 262 63.77 17.03 -13.70
CA ILE A 262 65.06 17.37 -13.05
C ILE A 262 66.18 16.50 -13.64
N CYS A 263 66.00 15.25 -13.87
CA CYS A 263 66.99 14.36 -14.49
C CYS A 263 67.31 14.82 -15.91
N ILE A 264 66.31 15.17 -16.72
CA ILE A 264 66.51 15.68 -18.10
C ILE A 264 67.31 16.98 -18.08
N GLN A 265 66.99 17.92 -17.18
CA GLN A 265 67.74 19.17 -17.02
C GLN A 265 69.22 18.93 -16.71
N ASN A 266 69.50 17.97 -15.87
CA ASN A 266 70.87 17.61 -15.46
C ASN A 266 71.68 16.95 -16.58
N VAL A 267 71.03 16.17 -17.47
CA VAL A 267 71.70 15.40 -18.55
C VAL A 267 71.94 16.25 -19.79
N TYR A 268 71.02 17.12 -20.16
CA TYR A 268 71.11 17.92 -21.43
C TYR A 268 71.88 19.22 -21.33
N GLY A 269 72.28 19.67 -20.13
CA GLY A 269 73.01 20.93 -19.94
C GLY A 269 72.16 22.14 -20.31
N LYS A 270 72.78 23.30 -20.29
CA LYS A 270 72.10 24.59 -20.61
C LYS A 270 71.87 24.74 -22.11
N ASN A 271 70.81 24.09 -22.62
CA ASN A 271 70.32 24.31 -23.97
C ASN A 271 69.06 25.18 -23.90
N GLU A 272 69.09 26.36 -24.51
CA GLU A 272 68.03 27.37 -24.42
C GLU A 272 66.66 26.85 -24.88
N PHE A 273 66.61 25.96 -25.84
CA PHE A 273 65.40 25.28 -26.30
C PHE A 273 64.83 24.27 -25.27
N ALA A 274 65.70 23.47 -24.65
CA ALA A 274 65.33 22.54 -23.65
C ALA A 274 64.81 23.23 -22.38
N ASP A 275 65.45 24.34 -21.97
CA ASP A 275 65.03 25.14 -20.80
C ASP A 275 63.64 25.78 -21.02
N LYS A 276 63.35 26.24 -22.23
CA LYS A 276 62.03 26.82 -22.56
C LYS A 276 60.95 25.73 -22.53
N TYR A 277 61.19 24.58 -23.12
CA TYR A 277 60.25 23.47 -23.15
C TYR A 277 59.98 22.91 -21.74
N ILE A 278 60.98 22.76 -20.90
CA ILE A 278 60.88 22.33 -19.51
C ILE A 278 60.11 23.35 -18.66
N LYS A 279 60.33 24.67 -18.90
CA LYS A 279 59.53 25.72 -18.22
C LYS A 279 58.06 25.66 -18.59
N ASP A 280 57.74 25.38 -19.85
CA ASP A 280 56.35 25.24 -20.29
C ASP A 280 55.68 24.01 -19.69
N ILE A 281 56.35 22.86 -19.63
CA ILE A 281 55.86 21.65 -18.96
C ILE A 281 55.67 21.90 -17.47
N ASN A 282 56.66 22.48 -16.78
CA ASN A 282 56.54 22.81 -15.34
C ASN A 282 55.39 23.76 -15.06
N LYS A 283 55.09 24.69 -15.98
CA LYS A 283 53.94 25.57 -15.88
C LYS A 283 52.63 24.76 -15.96
N GLN A 284 52.49 23.88 -16.96
CA GLN A 284 51.34 23.01 -17.11
C GLN A 284 51.16 22.09 -15.90
N ILE A 285 52.22 21.53 -15.37
CA ILE A 285 52.19 20.69 -14.18
C ILE A 285 51.73 21.49 -12.94
N LYS A 286 52.18 22.75 -12.77
CA LYS A 286 51.75 23.61 -11.67
C LYS A 286 50.29 24.03 -11.80
N GLU A 287 49.81 24.26 -13.01
CA GLU A 287 48.40 24.57 -13.27
C GLU A 287 47.45 23.39 -12.96
N CYS A 288 47.95 22.18 -13.06
CA CYS A 288 47.22 20.97 -12.66
C CYS A 288 47.28 20.65 -11.13
N ASN A 289 48.16 21.30 -10.35
CA ASN A 289 48.20 21.12 -8.92
C ASN A 289 47.02 21.79 -8.22
N THR A 290 46.45 21.13 -7.25
CA THR A 290 45.36 21.67 -6.42
C THR A 290 45.79 23.04 -5.84
N ILE A 291 44.97 24.06 -6.11
CA ILE A 291 45.23 25.47 -5.73
C ILE A 291 45.13 25.67 -4.21
N PHE A 292 44.48 24.72 -3.53
CA PHE A 292 44.22 24.74 -2.09
C PHE A 292 44.96 23.62 -1.37
N ASN A 293 45.49 23.91 -0.17
CA ASN A 293 46.12 22.94 0.71
C ASN A 293 45.54 23.10 2.13
N THR A 294 44.32 22.59 2.33
CA THR A 294 43.60 22.66 3.60
C THR A 294 43.92 21.50 4.51
N GLN A 295 44.88 20.64 4.17
CA GLN A 295 45.16 19.34 4.82
C GLN A 295 43.98 18.32 4.69
N ASN A 296 42.90 18.72 4.06
CA ASN A 296 41.78 17.84 3.74
C ASN A 296 41.68 17.73 2.21
N MET A 297 42.18 16.62 1.68
CA MET A 297 42.30 16.38 0.24
C MET A 297 40.96 16.52 -0.52
N ILE A 298 39.86 16.25 0.15
CA ILE A 298 38.50 16.35 -0.41
C ILE A 298 38.11 17.81 -0.55
N LEU A 299 38.37 18.57 0.49
CA LEU A 299 38.09 19.99 0.50
C LEU A 299 38.94 20.70 -0.58
N ASP A 300 40.18 20.29 -0.72
CA ASP A 300 41.12 20.86 -1.75
C ASP A 300 40.60 20.63 -3.18
N VAL A 301 40.06 19.42 -3.47
CA VAL A 301 39.47 19.09 -4.78
C VAL A 301 38.18 19.88 -5.02
N ILE A 302 37.29 19.92 -4.02
CA ILE A 302 36.02 20.66 -4.16
C ILE A 302 36.28 22.14 -4.35
N LEU A 303 37.18 22.71 -3.57
CA LEU A 303 37.57 24.13 -3.69
C LEU A 303 38.24 24.45 -5.05
N SER A 304 39.11 23.56 -5.52
CA SER A 304 39.78 23.72 -6.84
C SER A 304 38.76 23.61 -7.98
N ASP A 305 37.82 22.66 -7.93
CA ASP A 305 36.73 22.54 -8.91
C ASP A 305 35.85 23.79 -8.92
N LYS A 306 35.41 24.23 -7.74
CA LYS A 306 34.58 25.44 -7.60
C LYS A 306 35.30 26.71 -8.06
N LYS A 307 36.58 26.83 -7.74
CA LYS A 307 37.38 27.94 -8.22
C LYS A 307 37.51 27.97 -9.76
N SER A 308 37.78 26.82 -10.37
CA SER A 308 37.82 26.69 -11.83
C SER A 308 36.48 27.11 -12.48
N ILE A 309 35.34 26.71 -11.90
CA ILE A 309 34.03 27.15 -12.40
C ILE A 309 33.80 28.65 -12.21
N CYS A 310 34.26 29.21 -11.10
CA CYS A 310 34.15 30.63 -10.83
C CYS A 310 35.03 31.45 -11.80
N ASP A 311 36.24 30.99 -12.04
CA ASP A 311 37.17 31.64 -12.97
C ASP A 311 36.64 31.63 -14.42
N MET A 312 36.02 30.51 -14.86
CA MET A 312 35.35 30.43 -16.17
C MET A 312 34.16 31.40 -16.30
N ASN A 313 33.52 31.75 -15.21
CA ASN A 313 32.36 32.65 -15.20
C ASN A 313 32.68 34.06 -14.70
N ASN A 314 33.97 34.44 -14.60
CA ASN A 314 34.44 35.73 -14.08
C ASN A 314 33.90 36.08 -12.68
N ILE A 315 33.74 35.10 -11.80
CA ILE A 315 33.23 35.24 -10.43
C ILE A 315 34.44 35.23 -9.47
N TYR A 316 34.54 36.23 -8.61
CA TYR A 316 35.55 36.23 -7.55
C TYR A 316 35.26 35.17 -6.50
N PHE A 317 36.20 34.21 -6.33
CA PHE A 317 36.12 33.15 -5.33
C PHE A 317 37.06 33.48 -4.16
N LEU A 318 36.46 33.82 -3.01
CA LEU A 318 37.19 34.10 -1.75
C LEU A 318 36.97 32.87 -0.82
N VAL A 319 38.10 32.35 -0.29
CA VAL A 319 38.11 31.25 0.70
C VAL A 319 38.88 31.72 1.91
#